data_ea401844eb5e7bc24afcbeef533ab70c
#
_entry.id   ea401844eb5e7bc24afcbeef533ab70c
#
_cell.length_a   1.000
_cell.length_b   1.000
_cell.length_c   1.000
_cell.angle_alpha   90.00
_cell.angle_beta   90.00
_cell.angle_gamma   90.00
#
_symmetry.space_group_name_H-M   'P 1'
#
loop_
_entity.id
_entity.type
_entity.pdbx_description
1 polymer ?
#
loop_
_entity_poly.entity_id
_entity_poly.type
_entity_poly.pdbx_seq_one_letter_code
_entity_poly.pdbx_strand_id
1 'polypeptide(L)'
;MNTNNPAPQSERRIVVLDGYVANSGDLSWDELGRLGDLKVYDRTAPSEVVDRCQGAFAVFVNKVVIDADIIALLPDLKFIGVLATGSNNVDIAAARSAGITVCNVPDYSSASVAQTVFALLLAITNRAETYTDSVVRGDWTNCIDLATASPLSRNSTVLRWQSMDSAT
;
A
#
# COMPACT_ATOMS: atom_id res chain seq x y z
N MET A 1 -40.36 -21.06 5.97
CA MET A 1 -39.03 -21.66 5.75
C MET A 1 -38.02 -20.59 5.92
N ASN A 2 -37.15 -20.69 6.92
CA ASN A 2 -36.22 -19.63 7.31
C ASN A 2 -34.95 -19.77 6.46
N THR A 3 -34.81 -18.96 5.42
CA THR A 3 -33.70 -19.03 4.44
C THR A 3 -32.47 -18.24 4.83
N ASN A 4 -32.30 -17.96 6.14
CA ASN A 4 -31.17 -17.18 6.68
C ASN A 4 -30.01 -18.04 7.17
N ASN A 5 -29.73 -19.18 6.55
CA ASN A 5 -28.48 -19.88 6.83
C ASN A 5 -27.40 -19.32 5.89
N PRO A 6 -26.36 -18.64 6.40
CA PRO A 6 -25.27 -18.17 5.54
C PRO A 6 -24.67 -19.39 4.83
N ALA A 7 -24.33 -19.21 3.54
CA ALA A 7 -23.64 -20.23 2.76
C ALA A 7 -22.47 -20.83 3.53
N PRO A 8 -22.21 -22.14 3.43
CA PRO A 8 -21.06 -22.76 4.07
C PRO A 8 -19.78 -22.02 3.67
N GLN A 9 -18.82 -21.94 4.57
CA GLN A 9 -17.59 -21.15 4.36
C GLN A 9 -16.87 -21.48 3.05
N SER A 10 -16.90 -22.73 2.62
CA SER A 10 -16.29 -23.21 1.36
C SER A 10 -16.98 -22.69 0.08
N GLU A 11 -18.19 -22.14 0.18
CA GLU A 11 -18.97 -21.64 -0.96
C GLU A 11 -18.95 -20.11 -1.05
N ARG A 12 -18.32 -19.42 -0.10
CA ARG A 12 -18.26 -17.96 -0.12
C ARG A 12 -17.28 -17.49 -1.19
N ARG A 13 -17.79 -16.72 -2.14
CA ARG A 13 -16.95 -16.11 -3.16
C ARG A 13 -16.14 -14.97 -2.58
N ILE A 14 -14.83 -15.03 -2.75
CA ILE A 14 -13.84 -14.03 -2.33
C ILE A 14 -13.15 -13.48 -3.57
N VAL A 15 -13.10 -12.16 -3.71
CA VAL A 15 -12.49 -11.51 -4.87
C VAL A 15 -11.42 -10.53 -4.44
N VAL A 16 -10.25 -10.62 -5.07
CA VAL A 16 -9.18 -9.62 -4.98
C VAL A 16 -9.11 -8.89 -6.31
N LEU A 17 -9.29 -7.57 -6.31
CA LEU A 17 -9.44 -6.78 -7.54
C LEU A 17 -8.14 -6.23 -8.13
N ASP A 18 -7.11 -6.05 -7.30
CA ASP A 18 -5.83 -5.46 -7.68
C ASP A 18 -4.67 -6.16 -6.94
N GLY A 19 -4.63 -7.48 -7.05
CA GLY A 19 -3.72 -8.35 -6.33
C GLY A 19 -2.25 -8.07 -6.62
N TYR A 20 -1.90 -7.63 -7.83
CA TYR A 20 -0.51 -7.32 -8.19
C TYR A 20 0.12 -6.23 -7.32
N VAL A 21 -0.67 -5.24 -6.88
CA VAL A 21 -0.16 -4.15 -6.01
C VAL A 21 0.15 -4.66 -4.60
N ALA A 22 -0.65 -5.64 -4.12
CA ALA A 22 -0.48 -6.21 -2.79
C ALA A 22 0.51 -7.38 -2.77
N ASN A 23 0.65 -8.09 -3.89
CA ASN A 23 1.50 -9.27 -4.03
C ASN A 23 2.02 -9.37 -5.47
N SER A 24 3.25 -8.96 -5.68
CA SER A 24 3.92 -9.00 -6.98
C SER A 24 4.44 -10.41 -7.36
N GLY A 25 4.14 -11.42 -6.56
CA GLY A 25 4.51 -12.82 -6.81
C GLY A 25 5.41 -13.44 -5.75
N ASP A 26 5.68 -12.73 -4.66
CA ASP A 26 6.52 -13.16 -3.54
C ASP A 26 5.73 -13.76 -2.36
N LEU A 27 4.40 -13.62 -2.36
CA LEU A 27 3.52 -14.15 -1.33
C LEU A 27 2.50 -15.15 -1.91
N SER A 28 1.95 -16.02 -1.04
CA SER A 28 0.86 -16.94 -1.41
C SER A 28 -0.49 -16.39 -1.01
N TRP A 29 -1.50 -16.65 -1.84
CA TRP A 29 -2.91 -16.43 -1.54
C TRP A 29 -3.60 -17.65 -0.92
N ASP A 30 -2.88 -18.74 -0.64
CA ASP A 30 -3.46 -20.03 -0.21
C ASP A 30 -4.26 -19.91 1.08
N GLU A 31 -3.79 -19.11 2.03
CA GLU A 31 -4.51 -18.93 3.31
C GLU A 31 -5.87 -18.25 3.10
N LEU A 32 -5.92 -17.25 2.21
CA LEU A 32 -7.18 -16.61 1.84
C LEU A 32 -8.08 -17.58 1.06
N GLY A 33 -7.50 -18.41 0.18
CA GLY A 33 -8.20 -19.44 -0.58
C GLY A 33 -8.83 -20.54 0.29
N ARG A 34 -8.33 -20.77 1.50
CA ARG A 34 -8.96 -21.72 2.46
C ARG A 34 -10.28 -21.20 3.05
N LEU A 35 -10.54 -19.89 2.92
CA LEU A 35 -11.74 -19.26 3.48
C LEU A 35 -12.93 -19.28 2.51
N GLY A 36 -12.73 -19.63 1.24
CA GLY A 36 -13.79 -19.66 0.24
C GLY A 36 -13.28 -19.83 -1.20
N ASP A 37 -14.20 -19.66 -2.15
CA ASP A 37 -13.89 -19.64 -3.60
C ASP A 37 -13.17 -18.31 -3.92
N LEU A 38 -11.84 -18.36 -3.98
CA LEU A 38 -11.00 -17.20 -4.19
C LEU A 38 -10.72 -16.93 -5.67
N LYS A 39 -11.02 -15.73 -6.12
CA LYS A 39 -10.63 -15.22 -7.43
C LYS A 39 -9.72 -13.99 -7.26
N VAL A 40 -8.51 -14.07 -7.76
CA VAL A 40 -7.53 -12.96 -7.74
C VAL A 40 -7.40 -12.40 -9.15
N TYR A 41 -7.56 -11.08 -9.26
CA TYR A 41 -7.27 -10.31 -10.47
C TYR A 41 -6.07 -9.43 -10.20
N ASP A 42 -5.08 -9.43 -11.08
CA ASP A 42 -3.90 -8.58 -10.96
C ASP A 42 -4.24 -7.10 -10.98
N ARG A 43 -5.14 -6.73 -11.90
CA ARG A 43 -5.65 -5.37 -12.09
C ARG A 43 -7.11 -5.42 -12.54
N THR A 44 -7.90 -4.44 -12.13
CA THR A 44 -9.31 -4.32 -12.51
C THR A 44 -9.60 -2.90 -12.99
N ALA A 45 -10.11 -2.79 -14.20
CA ALA A 45 -10.59 -1.51 -14.71
C ALA A 45 -11.89 -1.09 -13.99
N PRO A 46 -12.16 0.22 -13.84
CA PRO A 46 -13.39 0.68 -13.17
C PRO A 46 -14.68 0.07 -13.74
N SER A 47 -14.76 -0.13 -15.06
CA SER A 47 -15.91 -0.72 -15.73
C SER A 47 -16.11 -2.22 -15.46
N GLU A 48 -15.11 -2.90 -14.92
CA GLU A 48 -15.15 -4.35 -14.64
C GLU A 48 -15.46 -4.67 -13.18
N VAL A 49 -15.43 -3.66 -12.30
CA VAL A 49 -15.53 -3.87 -10.84
C VAL A 49 -16.80 -4.60 -10.48
N VAL A 50 -17.95 -4.11 -10.95
CA VAL A 50 -19.26 -4.68 -10.62
C VAL A 50 -19.35 -6.12 -11.12
N ASP A 51 -18.99 -6.37 -12.37
CA ASP A 51 -19.09 -7.72 -12.96
C ASP A 51 -18.20 -8.73 -12.23
N ARG A 52 -16.98 -8.32 -11.87
CA ARG A 52 -16.04 -9.17 -11.14
C ARG A 52 -16.49 -9.47 -9.71
N CYS A 53 -17.23 -8.54 -9.10
CA CYS A 53 -17.72 -8.66 -7.73
C CYS A 53 -19.11 -9.28 -7.61
N GLN A 54 -19.81 -9.59 -8.71
CA GLN A 54 -21.14 -10.22 -8.65
C GLN A 54 -21.11 -11.50 -7.82
N GLY A 55 -22.02 -11.61 -6.83
CA GLY A 55 -22.12 -12.75 -5.91
C GLY A 55 -20.94 -12.87 -4.92
N ALA A 56 -20.06 -11.87 -4.83
CA ALA A 56 -18.98 -11.89 -3.87
C ALA A 56 -19.48 -11.63 -2.45
N PHE A 57 -19.08 -12.50 -1.52
CA PHE A 57 -19.24 -12.31 -0.09
C PHE A 57 -18.20 -11.32 0.47
N ALA A 58 -16.97 -11.41 -0.01
CA ALA A 58 -15.86 -10.56 0.41
C ALA A 58 -15.09 -10.04 -0.80
N VAL A 59 -14.71 -8.75 -0.75
CA VAL A 59 -13.88 -8.09 -1.76
C VAL A 59 -12.66 -7.49 -1.10
N PHE A 60 -11.49 -7.72 -1.67
CA PHE A 60 -10.22 -7.13 -1.25
C PHE A 60 -9.72 -6.16 -2.32
N VAL A 61 -9.32 -4.97 -1.89
CA VAL A 61 -8.84 -3.88 -2.75
C VAL A 61 -7.62 -3.20 -2.16
N ASN A 62 -6.79 -2.62 -3.01
CA ASN A 62 -5.71 -1.72 -2.60
C ASN A 62 -5.92 -0.31 -3.15
N LYS A 63 -6.15 -0.19 -4.48
CA LYS A 63 -6.35 1.10 -5.18
C LYS A 63 -7.68 1.20 -5.91
N VAL A 64 -8.35 0.07 -6.17
CA VAL A 64 -9.66 0.06 -6.82
C VAL A 64 -10.66 0.79 -5.93
N VAL A 65 -11.47 1.65 -6.54
CA VAL A 65 -12.50 2.43 -5.85
C VAL A 65 -13.76 1.59 -5.70
N ILE A 66 -14.35 1.60 -4.52
CA ILE A 66 -15.64 1.00 -4.18
C ILE A 66 -16.53 2.10 -3.59
N ASP A 67 -17.23 2.79 -4.44
CA ASP A 67 -18.14 3.88 -4.08
C ASP A 67 -19.55 3.38 -3.74
N ALA A 68 -20.45 4.32 -3.42
CA ALA A 68 -21.82 4.02 -3.05
C ALA A 68 -22.60 3.33 -4.20
N ASP A 69 -22.35 3.71 -5.44
CA ASP A 69 -23.03 3.16 -6.61
C ASP A 69 -22.64 1.69 -6.84
N ILE A 70 -21.35 1.38 -6.71
CA ILE A 70 -20.83 0.02 -6.77
C ILE A 70 -21.42 -0.83 -5.63
N ILE A 71 -21.41 -0.31 -4.39
CA ILE A 71 -21.97 -1.00 -3.22
C ILE A 71 -23.43 -1.35 -3.44
N ALA A 72 -24.24 -0.44 -3.98
CA ALA A 72 -25.65 -0.66 -4.24
C ALA A 72 -25.92 -1.80 -5.24
N LEU A 73 -24.97 -2.11 -6.12
CA LEU A 73 -25.04 -3.18 -7.12
C LEU A 73 -24.56 -4.54 -6.62
N LEU A 74 -24.08 -4.63 -5.36
CA LEU A 74 -23.48 -5.82 -4.78
C LEU A 74 -24.21 -6.29 -3.51
N PRO A 75 -25.45 -6.82 -3.63
CA PRO A 75 -26.30 -7.13 -2.48
C PRO A 75 -25.75 -8.25 -1.57
N ASP A 76 -24.92 -9.13 -2.12
CA ASP A 76 -24.33 -10.26 -1.39
C ASP A 76 -23.08 -9.89 -0.62
N LEU A 77 -22.52 -8.69 -0.85
CA LEU A 77 -21.27 -8.22 -0.25
C LEU A 77 -21.46 -7.98 1.26
N LYS A 78 -20.57 -8.56 2.07
CA LYS A 78 -20.59 -8.45 3.54
C LYS A 78 -19.27 -7.95 4.10
N PHE A 79 -18.19 -8.01 3.33
CA PHE A 79 -16.87 -7.64 3.80
C PHE A 79 -16.06 -6.95 2.70
N ILE A 80 -15.40 -5.85 3.04
CA ILE A 80 -14.39 -5.18 2.22
C ILE A 80 -13.09 -5.10 3.02
N GLY A 81 -12.04 -5.73 2.49
CA GLY A 81 -10.68 -5.65 3.03
C GLY A 81 -9.84 -4.69 2.20
N VAL A 82 -9.36 -3.61 2.81
CA VAL A 82 -8.43 -2.69 2.16
C VAL A 82 -7.01 -3.13 2.47
N LEU A 83 -6.29 -3.60 1.46
CA LEU A 83 -4.90 -4.10 1.56
C LEU A 83 -3.90 -2.93 1.61
N ALA A 84 -4.23 -1.91 2.40
CA ALA A 84 -3.43 -0.70 2.60
C ALA A 84 -3.80 -0.04 3.93
N THR A 85 -3.01 0.95 4.35
CA THR A 85 -3.31 1.75 5.55
C THR A 85 -4.48 2.72 5.30
N GLY A 86 -4.49 3.42 4.17
CA GLY A 86 -5.57 4.34 3.81
C GLY A 86 -6.76 3.63 3.19
N SER A 87 -7.97 4.02 3.57
CA SER A 87 -9.25 3.44 3.10
C SER A 87 -10.11 4.46 2.33
N ASN A 88 -9.53 5.54 1.85
CA ASN A 88 -10.24 6.62 1.13
C ASN A 88 -10.76 6.21 -0.26
N ASN A 89 -10.40 5.04 -0.74
CA ASN A 89 -10.94 4.41 -1.95
C ASN A 89 -12.24 3.64 -1.72
N VAL A 90 -12.75 3.58 -0.48
CA VAL A 90 -14.02 2.93 -0.13
C VAL A 90 -14.97 3.94 0.50
N ASP A 91 -16.21 3.98 0.06
CA ASP A 91 -17.25 4.75 0.73
C ASP A 91 -17.69 4.03 2.01
N ILE A 92 -17.05 4.42 3.13
CA ILE A 92 -17.28 3.83 4.46
C ILE A 92 -18.73 4.07 4.94
N ALA A 93 -19.32 5.21 4.59
CA ALA A 93 -20.67 5.55 5.03
C ALA A 93 -21.70 4.68 4.30
N ALA A 94 -21.56 4.52 2.98
CA ALA A 94 -22.40 3.63 2.19
C ALA A 94 -22.25 2.17 2.62
N ALA A 95 -21.01 1.70 2.83
CA ALA A 95 -20.72 0.35 3.30
C ALA A 95 -21.41 0.06 4.64
N ARG A 96 -21.29 0.99 5.61
CA ARG A 96 -21.93 0.87 6.91
C ARG A 96 -23.47 0.79 6.79
N SER A 97 -24.05 1.64 5.94
CA SER A 97 -25.49 1.66 5.70
C SER A 97 -26.02 0.36 5.07
N ALA A 98 -25.18 -0.28 4.24
CA ALA A 98 -25.46 -1.59 3.63
C ALA A 98 -25.15 -2.79 4.56
N GLY A 99 -24.65 -2.54 5.78
CA GLY A 99 -24.26 -3.60 6.71
C GLY A 99 -22.99 -4.35 6.33
N ILE A 100 -22.10 -3.70 5.54
CA ILE A 100 -20.83 -4.24 5.10
C ILE A 100 -19.74 -3.84 6.09
N THR A 101 -18.95 -4.81 6.55
CA THR A 101 -17.79 -4.57 7.40
C THR A 101 -16.60 -4.15 6.54
N VAL A 102 -15.95 -3.04 6.88
CA VAL A 102 -14.72 -2.57 6.20
C VAL A 102 -13.56 -2.64 7.17
N CYS A 103 -12.47 -3.28 6.74
CA CYS A 103 -11.21 -3.35 7.49
C CYS A 103 -10.05 -2.90 6.60
N ASN A 104 -9.03 -2.33 7.23
CA ASN A 104 -7.76 -1.96 6.60
C ASN A 104 -6.58 -2.59 7.36
N VAL A 105 -5.35 -2.36 6.90
CA VAL A 105 -4.11 -2.81 7.55
C VAL A 105 -3.35 -1.58 8.06
N PRO A 106 -3.57 -1.17 9.32
CA PRO A 106 -2.87 -0.01 9.88
C PRO A 106 -1.38 -0.33 10.14
N ASP A 107 -0.56 0.71 10.13
CA ASP A 107 0.83 0.75 10.62
C ASP A 107 1.86 -0.24 10.03
N TYR A 108 1.51 -1.05 9.04
CA TYR A 108 2.44 -2.04 8.48
C TYR A 108 3.68 -1.40 7.81
N SER A 109 3.59 -0.17 7.33
CA SER A 109 4.66 0.50 6.59
C SER A 109 5.38 1.58 7.40
N SER A 110 4.97 1.89 8.63
CA SER A 110 5.49 3.02 9.41
C SER A 110 7.01 2.97 9.59
N ALA A 111 7.56 1.80 9.89
CA ALA A 111 9.01 1.62 10.02
C ALA A 111 9.75 1.84 8.69
N SER A 112 9.22 1.33 7.57
CA SER A 112 9.82 1.48 6.23
C SER A 112 9.77 2.93 5.76
N VAL A 113 8.68 3.63 6.04
CA VAL A 113 8.54 5.07 5.73
C VAL A 113 9.57 5.87 6.53
N ALA A 114 9.67 5.64 7.84
CA ALA A 114 10.66 6.30 8.68
C ALA A 114 12.10 6.04 8.20
N GLN A 115 12.43 4.79 7.88
CA GLN A 115 13.74 4.44 7.32
C GLN A 115 14.02 5.20 6.01
N THR A 116 13.04 5.32 5.13
CA THR A 116 13.18 6.06 3.86
C THR A 116 13.44 7.55 4.11
N VAL A 117 12.74 8.16 5.08
CA VAL A 117 12.98 9.56 5.47
C VAL A 117 14.43 9.76 5.92
N PHE A 118 14.94 8.89 6.79
CA PHE A 118 16.34 8.97 7.23
C PHE A 118 17.32 8.68 6.10
N ALA A 119 17.04 7.73 5.22
CA ALA A 119 17.89 7.45 4.06
C ALA A 119 18.01 8.66 3.14
N LEU A 120 16.90 9.33 2.84
CA LEU A 120 16.90 10.55 2.03
C LEU A 120 17.63 11.71 2.73
N LEU A 121 17.40 11.88 4.02
CA LEU A 121 18.11 12.89 4.80
C LEU A 121 19.62 12.68 4.77
N LEU A 122 20.07 11.43 4.99
CA LEU A 122 21.48 11.08 4.96
C LEU A 122 22.06 11.19 3.54
N ALA A 123 21.32 10.85 2.51
CA ALA A 123 21.74 11.04 1.12
C ALA A 123 22.01 12.53 0.81
N ILE A 124 21.12 13.41 1.25
CA ILE A 124 21.25 14.86 1.06
C ILE A 124 22.43 15.42 1.85
N THR A 125 22.57 15.01 3.11
CA THR A 125 23.60 15.57 4.01
C THR A 125 25.00 15.03 3.74
N ASN A 126 25.12 13.72 3.47
CA ASN A 126 26.41 13.06 3.28
C ASN A 126 26.87 13.06 1.82
N ARG A 127 25.96 13.26 0.86
CA ARG A 127 26.27 13.32 -0.58
C ARG A 127 27.15 12.15 -1.06
N ALA A 128 26.80 10.94 -0.61
CA ALA A 128 27.57 9.73 -0.88
C ALA A 128 27.82 9.52 -2.39
N GLU A 129 26.83 9.85 -3.22
CA GLU A 129 26.95 9.78 -4.69
C GLU A 129 28.09 10.66 -5.21
N THR A 130 28.17 11.92 -4.75
CA THR A 130 29.22 12.87 -5.15
C THR A 130 30.62 12.35 -4.80
N TYR A 131 30.75 11.74 -3.63
CA TYR A 131 32.03 11.14 -3.22
C TYR A 131 32.34 9.86 -4.02
N THR A 132 31.35 9.02 -4.28
CA THR A 132 31.50 7.84 -5.12
C THR A 132 31.99 8.22 -6.52
N ASP A 133 31.35 9.20 -7.15
CA ASP A 133 31.76 9.70 -8.47
C ASP A 133 33.16 10.27 -8.45
N SER A 134 33.55 10.97 -7.40
CA SER A 134 34.90 11.51 -7.21
C SER A 134 35.95 10.39 -7.13
N VAL A 135 35.66 9.34 -6.39
CA VAL A 135 36.52 8.16 -6.28
C VAL A 135 36.65 7.44 -7.62
N VAL A 136 35.54 7.25 -8.34
CA VAL A 136 35.55 6.61 -9.68
C VAL A 136 36.36 7.42 -10.69
N ARG A 137 36.32 8.75 -10.64
CA ARG A 137 37.16 9.62 -11.47
C ARG A 137 38.63 9.61 -11.10
N GLY A 138 39.00 9.00 -9.98
CA GLY A 138 40.39 8.96 -9.49
C GLY A 138 40.81 10.17 -8.69
N ASP A 139 39.86 11.03 -8.28
CA ASP A 139 40.18 12.25 -7.51
C ASP A 139 40.86 11.89 -6.19
N TRP A 140 40.43 10.81 -5.52
CA TRP A 140 41.08 10.28 -4.31
C TRP A 140 42.50 9.80 -4.57
N THR A 141 42.73 9.00 -5.60
CA THR A 141 44.02 8.38 -5.89
C THR A 141 45.06 9.41 -6.31
N ASN A 142 44.64 10.49 -6.97
CA ASN A 142 45.50 11.54 -7.46
C ASN A 142 45.66 12.70 -6.45
N CYS A 143 44.97 12.65 -5.31
CA CYS A 143 45.08 13.68 -4.29
C CYS A 143 46.31 13.46 -3.40
N ILE A 144 47.16 14.46 -3.31
CA ILE A 144 48.42 14.42 -2.51
C ILE A 144 48.11 14.17 -1.03
N ASP A 145 47.01 14.74 -0.53
CA ASP A 145 46.63 14.69 0.89
C ASP A 145 45.74 13.49 1.21
N LEU A 146 45.47 12.62 0.25
CA LEU A 146 44.53 11.48 0.35
C LEU A 146 43.16 11.87 0.98
N ALA A 147 42.74 13.10 0.74
CA ALA A 147 41.51 13.67 1.26
C ALA A 147 40.75 14.41 0.18
N THR A 148 39.53 13.99 -0.10
CA THR A 148 38.61 14.73 -0.96
C THR A 148 37.56 15.41 -0.08
N ALA A 149 37.64 16.75 0.02
CA ALA A 149 36.65 17.53 0.72
C ALA A 149 35.70 18.22 -0.25
N SER A 150 34.41 17.94 -0.16
CA SER A 150 33.41 18.75 -0.84
C SER A 150 32.97 19.91 0.06
N PRO A 151 33.11 21.19 -0.38
CA PRO A 151 32.67 22.33 0.41
C PRO A 151 31.17 22.37 0.70
N LEU A 152 30.41 21.44 0.14
CA LEU A 152 28.96 21.35 0.29
C LEU A 152 28.51 20.22 1.24
N SER A 153 29.43 19.47 1.86
CA SER A 153 29.06 18.48 2.87
C SER A 153 28.61 19.19 4.16
N ARG A 154 27.34 19.07 4.48
CA ARG A 154 26.79 19.57 5.74
C ARG A 154 26.63 18.40 6.70
N ASN A 155 27.31 18.47 7.83
CA ASN A 155 27.15 17.49 8.89
C ASN A 155 25.70 17.57 9.43
N SER A 156 25.04 16.44 9.55
CA SER A 156 23.66 16.32 10.07
C SER A 156 23.48 16.90 11.48
N THR A 157 24.54 17.01 12.25
CA THR A 157 24.57 17.66 13.59
C THR A 157 24.25 19.16 13.54
N VAL A 158 24.40 19.82 12.39
CA VAL A 158 24.17 21.25 12.20
C VAL A 158 22.79 21.57 11.61
N LEU A 159 22.07 20.55 11.15
CA LEU A 159 20.71 20.75 10.61
C LEU A 159 19.74 20.99 11.77
N ARG A 160 19.28 22.23 11.91
CA ARG A 160 18.12 22.53 12.74
C ARG A 160 16.89 21.95 12.05
N TRP A 161 16.21 21.05 12.72
CA TRP A 161 14.87 20.66 12.38
C TRP A 161 13.96 21.88 12.56
N GLN A 162 13.60 22.54 11.47
CA GLN A 162 12.44 23.41 11.49
C GLN A 162 11.23 22.48 11.44
N SER A 163 10.47 22.43 12.53
CA SER A 163 9.21 21.74 12.56
C SER A 163 8.32 22.30 11.44
N MET A 164 7.77 21.44 10.61
CA MET A 164 6.75 21.80 9.63
C MET A 164 5.39 22.02 10.33
N ASP A 165 5.41 22.65 11.51
CA ASP A 165 4.23 23.07 12.25
C ASP A 165 3.78 24.46 11.80
N SER A 166 3.46 24.60 10.52
CA SER A 166 2.65 25.74 10.07
C SER A 166 2.05 25.46 8.70
N ALA A 167 1.12 24.53 8.66
CA ALA A 167 0.11 24.47 7.63
C ALA A 167 -1.25 24.33 8.34
N THR A 168 -1.73 25.47 8.85
CA THR A 168 -3.16 25.70 9.07
C THR A 168 -3.82 25.99 7.75
#